data_bc5cf2c9594f2420cce19b7fc323b443
#
_entry.id   bc5cf2c9594f2420cce19b7fc323b443
#
_cell.length_a   1.000
_cell.length_b   1.000
_cell.length_c   1.000
_cell.angle_alpha   90.00
_cell.angle_beta   90.00
_cell.angle_gamma   90.00
#
_symmetry.space_group_name_H-M   'P 1'
#
loop_
_entity.id
_entity.type
_entity.pdbx_description
1 polymer ?
#
loop_
_entity_poly.entity_id
_entity_poly.type
_entity_poly.pdbx_seq_one_letter_code
_entity_poly.pdbx_strand_id
1 'polypeptide(L)'
;MRSVLFKFGNERTLLSXLFGXLIFXILILFFCFXAXLKASEEIDSXENLFMEASEAYKXGRYSEAFEKFDTLANLGLHDAQYNLAVILKSGKGIPKDYSEALYWSWRARLGGVELAIDQSKELIDYVPEKVLKGIRTRVLTSLDERISEGDSSAIMRLANYFLVILDEPDYEKAYLWFLVSAALLQDGGLEGRDEVEAQLESEKIIKIQKEAYDLFLNLPKNVKDNIKNGEN
;
A
#
# COMPACT_ATOMS: atom_id res chain seq x y z
N MET A 1 -64.86 45.35 -2.20
CA MET A 1 -64.57 43.88 -2.19
C MET A 1 -63.26 43.57 -2.90
N ARG A 2 -62.20 43.35 -2.13
CA ARG A 2 -60.89 42.89 -2.70
C ARG A 2 -60.82 41.38 -2.46
N SER A 3 -60.81 40.62 -3.52
CA SER A 3 -60.59 39.15 -3.50
C SER A 3 -59.16 38.83 -3.16
N VAL A 4 -58.90 38.10 -2.08
CA VAL A 4 -57.61 37.55 -1.69
C VAL A 4 -57.43 36.22 -2.48
N LEU A 5 -56.69 36.27 -3.56
CA LEU A 5 -56.27 35.06 -4.28
C LEU A 5 -55.04 34.46 -3.53
N PHE A 6 -55.28 33.40 -2.78
CA PHE A 6 -54.22 32.60 -2.15
C PHE A 6 -53.43 31.85 -3.26
N LYS A 7 -52.14 32.12 -3.33
CA LYS A 7 -51.22 31.50 -4.27
C LYS A 7 -50.89 30.08 -3.82
N PHE A 8 -51.65 29.09 -4.24
CA PHE A 8 -51.36 27.65 -4.04
C PHE A 8 -50.41 27.15 -5.14
N GLY A 9 -49.22 27.71 -5.22
CA GLY A 9 -48.31 27.39 -6.32
C GLY A 9 -46.98 26.74 -5.92
N ASN A 10 -46.65 26.69 -4.61
CA ASN A 10 -45.26 26.40 -4.22
C ASN A 10 -45.02 25.08 -3.45
N GLU A 11 -46.08 24.39 -3.07
CA GLU A 11 -45.96 23.16 -2.25
C GLU A 11 -45.60 21.91 -3.11
N ARG A 12 -46.08 21.80 -4.33
CA ARG A 12 -45.80 20.66 -5.23
C ARG A 12 -44.35 20.63 -5.68
N THR A 13 -43.76 21.80 -5.90
CA THR A 13 -42.34 21.91 -6.30
C THR A 13 -41.39 21.62 -5.14
N LEU A 14 -41.79 21.96 -3.91
CA LEU A 14 -41.05 21.65 -2.67
C LEU A 14 -41.07 20.14 -2.38
N LEU A 15 -42.21 19.48 -2.54
CA LEU A 15 -42.34 18.04 -2.32
C LEU A 15 -41.52 17.21 -3.33
N SER A 16 -41.54 17.63 -4.59
CA SER A 16 -40.76 16.94 -5.65
C SER A 16 -39.24 17.05 -5.42
N UNK A 17 -38.79 17.80 -4.83
CA UNK A 17 -37.62 17.97 -4.55
C UNK A 17 -37.16 17.23 -3.51
N LEU A 18 -37.86 17.38 -2.52
CA LEU A 18 -37.59 16.54 -1.33
C LEU A 18 -37.62 15.05 -1.71
N PHE A 19 -38.49 14.65 -2.57
CA PHE A 19 -38.59 13.29 -3.09
C PHE A 19 -37.35 12.93 -3.94
N GLY A 20 -36.90 13.86 -4.77
CA GLY A 20 -35.68 13.73 -5.55
C GLY A 20 -34.42 13.55 -4.66
N UNK A 21 -34.36 14.06 -3.74
CA UNK A 21 -33.39 14.02 -2.93
C UNK A 21 -33.30 12.89 -2.20
N LEU A 22 -34.45 12.49 -1.70
CA LEU A 22 -34.54 11.22 -0.98
C LEU A 22 -34.16 10.04 -1.86
N ILE A 23 -34.63 10.03 -3.07
CA ILE A 23 -34.24 8.99 -4.08
C ILE A 23 -32.73 9.01 -4.33
N PHE A 24 -32.14 10.17 -4.45
CA PHE A 24 -30.69 10.32 -4.65
C PHE A 24 -29.89 9.80 -3.44
N UNK A 25 -30.40 9.85 -2.46
CA UNK A 25 -29.88 9.44 -1.43
C UNK A 25 -29.84 8.11 -1.30
N ILE A 26 -30.94 7.57 -1.48
CA ILE A 26 -31.11 6.11 -1.47
C ILE A 26 -30.19 5.46 -2.54
N LEU A 27 -30.09 6.04 -3.71
CA LEU A 27 -29.22 5.56 -4.77
C LEU A 27 -27.73 5.59 -4.36
N ILE A 28 -27.30 6.63 -3.66
CA ILE A 28 -25.91 6.73 -3.12
C ILE A 28 -25.68 5.62 -2.08
N LEU A 29 -26.61 5.46 -1.13
CA LEU A 29 -26.53 4.42 -0.10
C LEU A 29 -26.50 3.02 -0.74
N PHE A 30 -27.33 2.81 -1.76
CA PHE A 30 -27.34 1.54 -2.49
C PHE A 30 -26.02 1.30 -3.21
N PHE A 31 -25.45 2.34 -3.83
CA PHE A 31 -24.16 2.25 -4.53
C PHE A 31 -23.02 1.99 -3.52
N CYS A 32 -23.02 2.67 -2.39
CA CYS A 32 -22.05 2.45 -1.29
C CYS A 32 -22.16 1.02 -0.73
N PHE A 33 -23.37 0.52 -0.58
CA PHE A 33 -23.64 -0.84 -0.14
C PHE A 33 -23.12 -1.88 -1.17
N UNK A 34 -23.22 -1.62 -2.20
CA UNK A 34 -22.77 -2.41 -3.07
C UNK A 34 -21.43 -2.48 -3.13
N ALA A 35 -20.68 -1.39 -3.17
CA ALA A 35 -19.23 -1.39 -3.10
C ALA A 35 -18.69 -2.17 -1.88
N UNK A 36 -19.46 -2.17 -1.00
CA UNK A 36 -19.14 -2.76 0.03
C UNK A 36 -19.18 -4.10 -0.01
N LEU A 37 -20.20 -4.66 -0.46
CA LEU A 37 -20.35 -6.10 -0.67
C LEU A 37 -19.27 -6.66 -1.59
N LYS A 38 -18.99 -5.99 -2.66
CA LYS A 38 -17.96 -6.39 -3.62
C LYS A 38 -16.57 -6.43 -2.95
N ALA A 39 -16.24 -5.45 -2.12
CA ALA A 39 -14.97 -5.42 -1.37
C ALA A 39 -14.87 -6.60 -0.39
N SER A 40 -15.98 -6.91 0.30
CA SER A 40 -16.06 -8.07 1.20
C SER A 40 -15.84 -9.41 0.44
N GLU A 41 -16.48 -9.58 -0.72
CA GLU A 41 -16.30 -10.78 -1.57
C GLU A 41 -14.86 -10.92 -2.05
N GLU A 42 -14.23 -9.79 -2.37
CA GLU A 42 -12.84 -9.75 -2.85
C GLU A 42 -11.86 -10.12 -1.71
N ILE A 43 -12.08 -9.61 -0.50
CA ILE A 43 -11.30 -9.95 0.71
C ILE A 43 -11.46 -11.46 1.01
N ASP A 44 -12.66 -11.98 1.06
CA ASP A 44 -12.94 -13.40 1.29
C ASP A 44 -12.23 -14.27 0.23
N SER A 45 -12.18 -13.79 -1.00
CA SER A 45 -11.45 -14.44 -2.08
C SER A 45 -9.92 -14.42 -1.89
N UNK A 46 -9.26 -13.51 -1.42
CA UNK A 46 -8.12 -13.41 -1.15
C UNK A 46 -7.72 -14.19 -0.18
N GLU A 47 -8.39 -14.25 1.02
CA GLU A 47 -8.14 -15.16 2.17
C GLU A 47 -8.27 -16.64 1.80
N ASN A 48 -9.31 -17.00 1.10
CA ASN A 48 -9.52 -18.37 0.59
C ASN A 48 -8.35 -18.83 -0.29
N LEU A 49 -7.91 -17.99 -1.22
CA LEU A 49 -6.76 -18.31 -2.10
C LEU A 49 -5.47 -18.50 -1.29
N PHE A 50 -5.25 -17.69 -0.23
CA PHE A 50 -4.11 -17.83 0.67
C PHE A 50 -4.17 -19.15 1.45
N MET A 51 -5.36 -19.53 1.94
CA MET A 51 -5.56 -20.82 2.62
C MET A 51 -5.26 -21.98 1.67
N GLU A 52 -5.81 -21.95 0.45
CA GLU A 52 -5.56 -22.97 -0.59
C GLU A 52 -4.06 -23.08 -0.91
N ALA A 53 -3.38 -21.96 -1.06
CA ALA A 53 -1.92 -21.90 -1.31
C ALA A 53 -1.16 -22.59 -0.16
N SER A 54 -1.55 -22.27 1.08
CA SER A 54 -0.94 -22.82 2.30
C SER A 54 -1.17 -24.33 2.41
N GLU A 55 -2.38 -24.78 2.11
CA GLU A 55 -2.73 -26.22 2.09
C GLU A 55 -1.98 -26.96 0.97
N ALA A 56 -1.87 -26.36 -0.20
CA ALA A 56 -1.09 -26.91 -1.33
C ALA A 56 0.38 -27.08 -0.91
N TYR A 57 0.95 -26.07 -0.27
CA TYR A 57 2.34 -26.10 0.24
C TYR A 57 2.53 -27.23 1.26
N LYS A 58 1.68 -27.32 2.24
CA LYS A 58 1.71 -28.40 3.27
C LYS A 58 1.62 -29.79 2.66
N UNK A 59 0.90 -29.74 1.52
CA UNK A 59 0.70 -30.75 0.98
C UNK A 59 1.55 -31.12 0.15
N GLY A 60 2.67 -30.62 -0.11
CA GLY A 60 3.72 -30.92 -1.06
C GLY A 60 3.39 -30.61 -2.51
N ARG A 61 2.25 -29.99 -2.78
CA ARG A 61 1.86 -29.51 -4.11
C ARG A 61 2.49 -28.12 -4.35
N TYR A 62 3.81 -28.08 -4.41
CA TYR A 62 4.59 -26.85 -4.39
C TYR A 62 4.36 -25.96 -5.62
N SER A 63 4.17 -26.54 -6.82
CA SER A 63 3.88 -25.77 -8.04
C SER A 63 2.53 -25.05 -7.96
N GLU A 64 1.52 -25.74 -7.43
CA GLU A 64 0.21 -25.15 -7.17
C GLU A 64 0.29 -24.01 -6.14
N ALA A 65 1.02 -24.25 -5.04
CA ALA A 65 1.25 -23.24 -4.01
C ALA A 65 1.96 -22.00 -4.59
N PHE A 66 2.97 -22.24 -5.43
CA PHE A 66 3.70 -21.16 -6.12
C PHE A 66 2.75 -20.27 -6.93
N GLU A 67 1.92 -20.85 -7.79
CA GLU A 67 0.98 -20.09 -8.66
C GLU A 67 0.02 -19.21 -7.85
N LYS A 68 -0.50 -19.77 -6.75
CA LYS A 68 -1.44 -19.05 -5.87
C LYS A 68 -0.75 -17.94 -5.08
N PHE A 69 0.43 -18.23 -4.49
CA PHE A 69 1.20 -17.19 -3.77
C PHE A 69 1.72 -16.11 -4.73
N ASP A 70 2.10 -16.46 -5.96
CA ASP A 70 2.51 -15.48 -6.97
C ASP A 70 1.37 -14.50 -7.29
N THR A 71 0.15 -15.03 -7.48
CA THR A 71 -1.05 -14.22 -7.68
C THR A 71 -1.24 -13.23 -6.52
N LEU A 72 -1.22 -13.73 -5.29
CA LEU A 72 -1.43 -12.92 -4.08
C LEU A 72 -0.29 -11.92 -3.83
N ALA A 73 0.95 -12.32 -4.09
CA ALA A 73 2.14 -11.46 -3.95
C ALA A 73 2.09 -10.27 -4.91
N ASN A 74 1.63 -10.51 -6.13
CA ASN A 74 1.43 -9.46 -7.15
C ASN A 74 0.29 -8.51 -6.76
N LEU A 75 -0.74 -8.99 -6.06
CA LEU A 75 -1.80 -8.16 -5.49
C LEU A 75 -1.31 -7.32 -4.28
N GLY A 76 -0.12 -7.63 -3.76
CA GLY A 76 0.49 -6.86 -2.68
C GLY A 76 0.35 -7.48 -1.30
N LEU A 77 -0.14 -8.71 -1.18
CA LEU A 77 -0.23 -9.39 0.12
C LEU A 77 1.17 -9.77 0.62
N HIS A 78 1.62 -9.13 1.69
CA HIS A 78 3.00 -9.24 2.15
C HIS A 78 3.35 -10.64 2.70
N ASP A 79 2.40 -11.31 3.35
CA ASP A 79 2.59 -12.71 3.78
C ASP A 79 2.73 -13.65 2.58
N ALA A 80 2.00 -13.39 1.49
CA ALA A 80 2.15 -14.17 0.25
C ALA A 80 3.50 -13.91 -0.41
N GLN A 81 3.98 -12.66 -0.38
CA GLN A 81 5.33 -12.30 -0.86
C GLN A 81 6.42 -13.08 -0.11
N TYR A 82 6.29 -13.18 1.22
CA TYR A 82 7.21 -13.99 2.05
C TYR A 82 7.15 -15.47 1.66
N ASN A 83 5.95 -16.04 1.56
CA ASN A 83 5.77 -17.45 1.22
C ASN A 83 6.28 -17.78 -0.19
N LEU A 84 6.06 -16.89 -1.15
CA LEU A 84 6.59 -17.00 -2.52
C LEU A 84 8.13 -17.03 -2.48
N ALA A 85 8.75 -16.15 -1.69
CA ALA A 85 10.20 -16.12 -1.49
C ALA A 85 10.71 -17.45 -0.88
N VAL A 86 9.98 -18.05 0.06
CA VAL A 86 10.32 -19.37 0.64
C VAL A 86 10.35 -20.46 -0.44
N ILE A 87 9.36 -20.50 -1.33
CA ILE A 87 9.28 -21.49 -2.42
C ILE A 87 10.44 -21.29 -3.39
N LEU A 88 10.66 -20.05 -3.85
CA LEU A 88 11.75 -19.67 -4.77
C LEU A 88 13.13 -20.02 -4.19
N LYS A 89 13.35 -19.75 -2.91
CA LYS A 89 14.59 -20.09 -2.18
C LYS A 89 14.80 -21.60 -2.08
N SER A 90 13.74 -22.35 -1.78
CA SER A 90 13.82 -23.80 -1.57
C SER A 90 14.00 -24.60 -2.85
N GLY A 91 13.46 -24.12 -3.97
CA GLY A 91 13.47 -24.81 -5.25
C GLY A 91 12.54 -26.04 -5.28
N LYS A 92 11.50 -26.04 -4.43
CA LYS A 92 10.52 -27.11 -4.40
C LYS A 92 9.39 -26.81 -5.41
N GLY A 93 9.18 -27.71 -6.34
CA GLY A 93 8.12 -27.58 -7.37
C GLY A 93 8.46 -26.64 -8.51
N ILE A 94 9.47 -25.79 -8.34
CA ILE A 94 10.02 -24.87 -9.35
C ILE A 94 11.54 -24.77 -9.16
N PRO A 95 12.32 -24.41 -10.16
CA PRO A 95 13.76 -24.18 -9.97
C PRO A 95 14.04 -23.08 -8.95
N LYS A 96 15.13 -23.22 -8.20
CA LYS A 96 15.61 -22.17 -7.28
C LYS A 96 15.90 -20.86 -8.02
N ASP A 97 15.50 -19.75 -7.41
CA ASP A 97 15.89 -18.41 -7.85
C ASP A 97 16.10 -17.51 -6.63
N TYR A 98 17.35 -17.33 -6.22
CA TYR A 98 17.71 -16.49 -5.09
C TYR A 98 17.48 -15.01 -5.37
N SER A 99 17.59 -14.57 -6.62
CA SER A 99 17.36 -13.17 -7.00
C SER A 99 15.89 -12.80 -6.86
N GLU A 100 15.02 -13.64 -7.38
CA GLU A 100 13.59 -13.45 -7.28
C GLU A 100 13.10 -13.64 -5.83
N ALA A 101 13.67 -14.63 -5.10
CA ALA A 101 13.37 -14.82 -3.66
C ALA A 101 13.72 -13.56 -2.86
N LEU A 102 14.88 -12.92 -3.15
CA LEU A 102 15.30 -11.71 -2.46
C LEU A 102 14.39 -10.52 -2.77
N TYR A 103 13.99 -10.36 -4.04
CA TYR A 103 13.04 -9.32 -4.44
C TYR A 103 11.73 -9.40 -3.61
N TRP A 104 11.13 -10.58 -3.55
CA TRP A 104 9.89 -10.80 -2.81
C TRP A 104 10.11 -10.71 -1.29
N SER A 105 11.24 -11.18 -0.80
CA SER A 105 11.61 -11.08 0.62
C SER A 105 11.73 -9.62 1.08
N TRP A 106 12.37 -8.76 0.27
CA TRP A 106 12.48 -7.33 0.56
C TRP A 106 11.10 -6.65 0.53
N ARG A 107 10.24 -7.01 -0.41
CA ARG A 107 8.87 -6.47 -0.46
C ARG A 107 8.05 -6.87 0.77
N ALA A 108 8.16 -8.14 1.20
CA ALA A 108 7.52 -8.65 2.41
C ALA A 108 8.05 -7.92 3.66
N ARG A 109 9.38 -7.72 3.75
CA ARG A 109 10.03 -6.98 4.84
C ARG A 109 9.50 -5.54 4.94
N LEU A 110 9.40 -4.85 3.81
CA LEU A 110 8.87 -3.48 3.74
C LEU A 110 7.37 -3.44 4.08
N GLY A 111 6.67 -4.54 3.92
CA GLY A 111 5.27 -4.73 4.33
C GLY A 111 5.10 -5.15 5.78
N GLY A 112 6.19 -5.23 6.56
CA GLY A 112 6.14 -5.52 7.98
C GLY A 112 6.24 -7.00 8.36
N VAL A 113 6.54 -7.89 7.42
CA VAL A 113 6.69 -9.34 7.73
C VAL A 113 8.05 -9.56 8.41
N GLU A 114 8.05 -9.77 9.73
CA GLU A 114 9.26 -9.95 10.53
C GLU A 114 10.16 -11.09 10.03
N LEU A 115 9.56 -12.22 9.64
CA LEU A 115 10.30 -13.39 9.13
C LEU A 115 11.09 -13.07 7.87
N ALA A 116 10.66 -12.08 7.09
CA ALA A 116 11.36 -11.65 5.88
C ALA A 116 12.68 -10.91 6.18
N ILE A 117 12.88 -10.41 7.42
CA ILE A 117 14.11 -9.73 7.83
C ILE A 117 15.29 -10.72 7.74
N ASP A 118 15.20 -11.84 8.45
CA ASP A 118 16.27 -12.83 8.47
C ASP A 118 16.40 -13.56 7.14
N GLN A 119 15.26 -13.85 6.47
CA GLN A 119 15.27 -14.44 5.14
C GLN A 119 16.03 -13.56 4.13
N SER A 120 15.77 -12.25 4.13
CA SER A 120 16.43 -11.33 3.20
C SER A 120 17.91 -11.18 3.51
N LYS A 121 18.32 -11.14 4.78
CA LYS A 121 19.74 -11.14 5.18
C LYS A 121 20.48 -12.36 4.65
N GLU A 122 19.89 -13.54 4.82
CA GLU A 122 20.48 -14.79 4.32
C GLU A 122 20.59 -14.78 2.79
N LEU A 123 19.56 -14.32 2.10
CA LEU A 123 19.52 -14.32 0.61
C LEU A 123 20.56 -13.37 0.00
N ILE A 124 20.88 -12.27 0.64
CA ILE A 124 21.92 -11.31 0.17
C ILE A 124 23.25 -12.04 -0.07
N ASP A 125 23.63 -12.99 0.77
CA ASP A 125 24.89 -13.73 0.68
C ASP A 125 25.01 -14.59 -0.60
N TYR A 126 23.87 -14.93 -1.22
CA TYR A 126 23.82 -15.75 -2.44
C TYR A 126 23.72 -14.91 -3.73
N VAL A 127 23.53 -13.58 -3.62
CA VAL A 127 23.25 -12.73 -4.79
C VAL A 127 24.42 -11.77 -5.05
N PRO A 128 25.05 -11.83 -6.23
CA PRO A 128 26.16 -10.91 -6.54
C PRO A 128 25.75 -9.45 -6.52
N GLU A 129 26.67 -8.56 -6.12
CA GLU A 129 26.42 -7.12 -5.95
C GLU A 129 25.79 -6.45 -7.18
N LYS A 130 26.24 -6.81 -8.38
CA LYS A 130 25.66 -6.28 -9.63
C LYS A 130 24.16 -6.60 -9.74
N VAL A 131 23.75 -7.79 -9.27
CA VAL A 131 22.35 -8.24 -9.30
C VAL A 131 21.57 -7.56 -8.17
N LEU A 132 22.17 -7.43 -6.97
CA LEU A 132 21.59 -6.72 -5.83
C LEU A 132 21.13 -5.31 -6.22
N LYS A 133 21.98 -4.57 -6.94
CA LYS A 133 21.67 -3.23 -7.45
C LYS A 133 20.41 -3.24 -8.33
N GLY A 134 20.28 -4.23 -9.20
CA GLY A 134 19.10 -4.39 -10.08
C GLY A 134 17.83 -4.68 -9.27
N ILE A 135 17.95 -5.55 -8.25
CA ILE A 135 16.81 -5.90 -7.38
C ILE A 135 16.37 -4.67 -6.57
N ARG A 136 17.31 -3.90 -6.01
CA ARG A 136 17.02 -2.64 -5.30
C ARG A 136 16.23 -1.68 -6.18
N THR A 137 16.70 -1.46 -7.42
CA THR A 137 16.01 -0.60 -8.39
C THR A 137 14.58 -1.11 -8.65
N ARG A 138 14.41 -2.42 -8.82
CA ARG A 138 13.13 -3.04 -9.10
C ARG A 138 12.14 -2.87 -7.92
N VAL A 139 12.62 -3.00 -6.67
CA VAL A 139 11.80 -2.74 -5.47
C VAL A 139 11.38 -1.26 -5.43
N LEU A 140 12.34 -0.35 -5.63
CA LEU A 140 12.08 1.09 -5.66
C LEU A 140 11.00 1.44 -6.71
N THR A 141 11.19 0.97 -7.94
CA THR A 141 10.24 1.18 -9.05
C THR A 141 8.83 0.67 -8.67
N SER A 142 8.75 -0.52 -8.05
CA SER A 142 7.45 -1.08 -7.66
C SER A 142 6.74 -0.23 -6.60
N LEU A 143 7.48 0.45 -5.71
CA LEU A 143 6.90 1.36 -4.72
C LEU A 143 6.41 2.65 -5.39
N ASP A 144 7.21 3.23 -6.31
CA ASP A 144 6.83 4.42 -7.07
C ASP A 144 5.55 4.18 -7.90
N GLU A 145 5.46 3.02 -8.55
CA GLU A 145 4.28 2.60 -9.32
C GLU A 145 3.04 2.55 -8.42
N ARG A 146 3.14 1.90 -7.26
CA ARG A 146 2.02 1.80 -6.30
C ARG A 146 1.57 3.18 -5.80
N ILE A 147 2.50 4.08 -5.51
CA ILE A 147 2.16 5.47 -5.13
C ILE A 147 1.40 6.14 -6.27
N SER A 148 1.86 5.98 -7.52
CA SER A 148 1.19 6.57 -8.69
C SER A 148 -0.22 6.02 -8.91
N GLU A 149 -0.45 4.76 -8.53
CA GLU A 149 -1.76 4.08 -8.59
C GLU A 149 -2.69 4.48 -7.43
N GLY A 150 -2.15 5.17 -6.41
CA GLY A 150 -2.94 5.67 -5.29
C GLY A 150 -2.76 4.91 -3.98
N ASP A 151 -1.85 3.94 -3.93
CA ASP A 151 -1.52 3.21 -2.69
C ASP A 151 -0.71 4.12 -1.76
N SER A 152 -1.39 4.84 -0.87
CA SER A 152 -0.73 5.74 0.09
C SER A 152 0.22 4.98 1.03
N SER A 153 -0.08 3.71 1.37
CA SER A 153 0.76 2.91 2.27
C SER A 153 2.15 2.63 1.69
N ALA A 154 2.31 2.70 0.36
CA ALA A 154 3.61 2.57 -0.30
C ALA A 154 4.58 3.71 0.08
N ILE A 155 4.07 4.87 0.53
CA ILE A 155 4.90 6.01 0.97
C ILE A 155 5.71 5.64 2.22
N MET A 156 5.06 5.03 3.21
CA MET A 156 5.74 4.55 4.43
C MET A 156 6.78 3.46 4.09
N ARG A 157 6.41 2.55 3.17
CA ARG A 157 7.33 1.50 2.69
C ARG A 157 8.52 2.10 1.93
N LEU A 158 8.30 3.19 1.20
CA LEU A 158 9.38 3.90 0.49
C LEU A 158 10.35 4.59 1.47
N ALA A 159 9.83 5.21 2.54
CA ALA A 159 10.67 5.76 3.61
C ALA A 159 11.57 4.64 4.21
N ASN A 160 10.96 3.51 4.54
CA ASN A 160 11.68 2.34 5.09
C ASN A 160 12.67 1.74 4.09
N TYR A 161 12.37 1.75 2.79
CA TYR A 161 13.30 1.28 1.75
C TYR A 161 14.66 1.97 1.90
N PHE A 162 14.68 3.29 2.09
CA PHE A 162 15.93 4.07 2.22
C PHE A 162 16.69 3.77 3.52
N LEU A 163 16.02 3.20 4.53
CA LEU A 163 16.68 2.82 5.79
C LEU A 163 17.21 1.39 5.78
N VAL A 164 16.45 0.43 5.19
CA VAL A 164 16.69 -0.99 5.49
C VAL A 164 17.03 -1.84 4.27
N ILE A 165 16.94 -1.32 3.04
CA ILE A 165 17.20 -2.09 1.82
C ILE A 165 18.56 -1.71 1.19
N LEU A 166 19.00 -0.49 1.39
CA LEU A 166 20.30 -0.01 0.91
C LEU A 166 21.44 -0.55 1.78
N ASP A 167 22.65 -0.60 1.24
CA ASP A 167 23.84 -1.04 2.00
C ASP A 167 24.14 -0.09 3.16
N GLU A 168 23.97 1.21 2.91
CA GLU A 168 24.05 2.25 3.92
C GLU A 168 22.72 3.04 3.89
N PRO A 169 22.14 3.34 5.05
CA PRO A 169 20.90 4.12 5.08
C PRO A 169 21.03 5.49 4.43
N ASP A 170 20.07 5.87 3.62
CA ASP A 170 19.94 7.23 3.06
C ASP A 170 18.95 8.01 3.94
N TYR A 171 19.48 8.57 5.04
CA TYR A 171 18.66 9.29 6.02
C TYR A 171 17.96 10.51 5.42
N GLU A 172 18.56 11.18 4.41
CA GLU A 172 17.94 12.34 3.77
C GLU A 172 16.66 11.96 3.01
N LYS A 173 16.73 10.90 2.21
CA LYS A 173 15.54 10.39 1.49
C LYS A 173 14.54 9.73 2.44
N ALA A 174 14.99 9.00 3.44
CA ALA A 174 14.10 8.42 4.45
C ALA A 174 13.31 9.54 5.16
N TYR A 175 13.99 10.60 5.60
CA TYR A 175 13.37 11.74 6.25
C TYR A 175 12.32 12.42 5.36
N LEU A 176 12.68 12.65 4.09
CA LEU A 176 11.76 13.24 3.08
C LEU A 176 10.43 12.46 3.05
N TRP A 177 10.51 11.13 2.93
CA TRP A 177 9.31 10.31 2.80
C TRP A 177 8.59 10.10 4.13
N PHE A 178 9.29 10.08 5.28
CA PHE A 178 8.65 10.08 6.60
C PHE A 178 7.89 11.39 6.87
N LEU A 179 8.40 12.55 6.42
CA LEU A 179 7.67 13.81 6.50
C LEU A 179 6.33 13.73 5.74
N VAL A 180 6.35 13.13 4.55
CA VAL A 180 5.15 12.94 3.73
C VAL A 180 4.21 11.92 4.40
N SER A 181 4.74 10.81 4.90
CA SER A 181 3.98 9.77 5.62
C SER A 181 3.28 10.35 6.86
N ALA A 182 4.01 11.13 7.66
CA ALA A 182 3.48 11.82 8.84
C ALA A 182 2.36 12.82 8.47
N ALA A 183 2.54 13.57 7.37
CA ALA A 183 1.52 14.51 6.86
C ALA A 183 0.25 13.78 6.38
N LEU A 184 0.39 12.53 5.96
CA LEU A 184 -0.72 11.64 5.58
C LEU A 184 -1.31 10.88 6.79
N LEU A 185 -0.82 11.16 8.00
CA LEU A 185 -1.25 10.54 9.27
C LEU A 185 -1.09 9.02 9.29
N GLN A 186 -0.11 8.49 8.58
CA GLN A 186 0.15 7.05 8.55
C GLN A 186 0.79 6.57 9.86
N ASP A 187 0.39 5.41 10.33
CA ASP A 187 0.94 4.79 11.55
C ASP A 187 2.47 4.61 11.42
N GLY A 188 3.20 5.04 12.44
CA GLY A 188 4.66 5.01 12.45
C GLY A 188 5.33 6.16 11.71
N GLY A 189 4.55 6.98 10.97
CA GLY A 189 5.11 8.11 10.19
C GLY A 189 5.76 9.18 11.05
N LEU A 190 5.11 9.52 12.17
CA LEU A 190 5.65 10.51 13.13
C LEU A 190 6.91 9.98 13.83
N GLU A 191 6.87 8.75 14.28
CA GLU A 191 7.98 8.09 14.96
C GLU A 191 9.21 7.98 14.03
N GLY A 192 9.00 7.48 12.81
CA GLY A 192 10.07 7.34 11.82
C GLY A 192 10.69 8.69 11.45
N ARG A 193 9.84 9.71 11.28
CA ARG A 193 10.30 11.09 11.05
C ARG A 193 11.24 11.56 12.17
N ASP A 194 10.82 11.44 13.42
CA ASP A 194 11.56 11.95 14.59
C ASP A 194 12.87 11.17 14.80
N GLU A 195 12.85 9.84 14.58
CA GLU A 195 14.05 9.01 14.67
C GLU A 195 15.10 9.38 13.62
N VAL A 196 14.66 9.61 12.37
CA VAL A 196 15.55 9.92 11.26
C VAL A 196 16.04 11.37 11.34
N GLU A 197 15.19 12.31 11.78
CA GLU A 197 15.57 13.71 12.00
C GLU A 197 16.80 13.82 12.90
N ALA A 198 16.86 12.98 13.95
CA ALA A 198 17.99 12.96 14.89
C ALA A 198 19.34 12.57 14.25
N GLN A 199 19.33 12.02 13.04
CA GLN A 199 20.54 11.63 12.28
C GLN A 199 21.02 12.73 11.34
N LEU A 200 20.30 13.88 11.25
CA LEU A 200 20.54 14.90 10.24
C LEU A 200 20.99 16.24 10.86
N GLU A 201 21.79 16.97 10.10
CA GLU A 201 22.18 18.34 10.43
C GLU A 201 21.03 19.31 10.16
N SER A 202 20.91 20.36 11.00
CA SER A 202 19.82 21.34 10.95
C SER A 202 19.62 21.96 9.57
N GLU A 203 20.69 22.25 8.86
CA GLU A 203 20.63 22.85 7.51
C GLU A 203 19.96 21.91 6.51
N LYS A 204 20.27 20.58 6.60
CA LYS A 204 19.65 19.55 5.77
C LYS A 204 18.17 19.38 6.11
N ILE A 205 17.83 19.38 7.41
CA ILE A 205 16.46 19.28 7.92
C ILE A 205 15.57 20.35 7.24
N ILE A 206 15.97 21.63 7.32
CA ILE A 206 15.19 22.76 6.78
C ILE A 206 14.99 22.61 5.26
N LYS A 207 16.04 22.21 4.55
CA LYS A 207 15.98 21.97 3.10
C LYS A 207 14.97 20.87 2.76
N ILE A 208 15.07 19.73 3.45
CA ILE A 208 14.23 18.56 3.18
C ILE A 208 12.76 18.83 3.56
N GLN A 209 12.50 19.57 4.63
CA GLN A 209 11.15 19.98 5.03
C GLN A 209 10.46 20.77 3.90
N LYS A 210 11.20 21.64 3.23
CA LYS A 210 10.68 22.40 2.08
C LYS A 210 10.38 21.47 0.88
N GLU A 211 11.31 20.57 0.58
CA GLU A 211 11.12 19.55 -0.49
C GLU A 211 9.91 18.67 -0.20
N ALA A 212 9.75 18.23 1.05
CA ALA A 212 8.61 17.41 1.49
C ALA A 212 7.27 18.14 1.32
N TYR A 213 7.25 19.43 1.65
CA TYR A 213 6.06 20.27 1.46
C TYR A 213 5.66 20.35 -0.02
N ASP A 214 6.64 20.64 -0.89
CA ASP A 214 6.40 20.71 -2.33
C ASP A 214 5.96 19.34 -2.89
N LEU A 215 6.58 18.27 -2.45
CA LEU A 215 6.22 16.90 -2.83
C LEU A 215 4.79 16.58 -2.40
N PHE A 216 4.44 16.86 -1.14
CA PHE A 216 3.09 16.62 -0.59
C PHE A 216 2.01 17.34 -1.41
N LEU A 217 2.25 18.61 -1.77
CA LEU A 217 1.30 19.38 -2.60
C LEU A 217 1.07 18.73 -3.97
N ASN A 218 2.10 18.10 -4.53
CA ASN A 218 2.08 17.49 -5.87
C ASN A 218 1.69 15.99 -5.88
N LEU A 219 1.46 15.38 -4.72
CA LEU A 219 0.97 13.99 -4.65
C LEU A 219 -0.34 13.83 -5.42
N PRO A 220 -0.55 12.68 -6.06
CA PRO A 220 -1.84 12.37 -6.69
C PRO A 220 -3.00 12.56 -5.71
N LYS A 221 -4.12 13.04 -6.23
CA LYS A 221 -5.30 13.35 -5.42
C LYS A 221 -5.81 12.10 -4.67
N ASN A 222 -5.86 10.96 -5.35
CA ASN A 222 -6.30 9.69 -4.77
C ASN A 222 -5.45 9.26 -3.56
N VAL A 223 -4.14 9.57 -3.55
CA VAL A 223 -3.24 9.31 -2.40
C VAL A 223 -3.67 10.16 -1.20
N LYS A 224 -3.99 11.43 -1.44
CA LYS A 224 -4.39 12.38 -0.37
C LYS A 224 -5.81 12.16 0.16
N ASP A 225 -6.70 11.66 -0.68
CA ASP A 225 -8.11 11.44 -0.30
C ASP A 225 -8.28 10.27 0.69
N ASN A 226 -7.32 9.35 0.74
CA ASN A 226 -7.31 8.23 1.71
C ASN A 226 -7.24 8.73 3.17
N ILE A 227 -6.65 9.90 3.42
CA ILE A 227 -6.63 10.54 4.76
C ILE A 227 -8.05 10.80 5.27
N LYS A 228 -8.94 11.22 4.38
CA LYS A 228 -10.30 11.66 4.76
C LYS A 228 -11.25 10.50 5.08
N ASN A 229 -10.94 9.32 4.60
CA ASN A 229 -11.82 8.15 4.72
C ASN A 229 -11.46 7.25 5.92
N GLY A 230 -10.34 7.53 6.61
CA GLY A 230 -9.90 6.75 7.77
C GLY A 230 -9.49 5.32 7.40
N GLU A 231 -9.13 5.09 6.15
CA GLU A 231 -8.68 3.78 5.65
C GLU A 231 -7.14 3.71 5.74
N ASN A 232 -6.63 3.45 6.94
CA ASN A 232 -5.22 3.15 7.19
C ASN A 232 -5.11 1.74 7.80
#